data_776964f7e0f0415c24c2ceb67be7d293
#
_entry.id   776964f7e0f0415c24c2ceb67be7d293
#
_cell.length_a   1.000
_cell.length_b   1.000
_cell.length_c   1.000
_cell.angle_alpha   90.00
_cell.angle_beta   90.00
_cell.angle_gamma   90.00
#
_symmetry.space_group_name_H-M   'P 1'
#
loop_
_entity.id
_entity.type
_entity.pdbx_description
1 polymer ?
#
loop_
_entity_poly.entity_id
_entity_poly.type
_entity_poly.pdbx_seq_one_letter_code
_entity_poly.pdbx_strand_id
1 'polypeptide(L)'
;MRLARNHRDGFTLIEMMAVVTIFALLAAFVAPQVGSVGGRNLRLRAEDLGARIQLARERSVLTGAPHRLLIDLEGGGYRLEWWVDDARAGDAEASAAAAEPAYDVSGFALVSMSAPRRSERSWHPLRGELGRFSWTEDGVRIAGIETAGDWIETGDVGIAFDTDGTTDPAAVFFDDENERRLRLSVLPLADGVLIENEE
;
A
#
# COMPACT_ATOMS: atom_id res chain seq x y z
N MET A 1 6.85 15.26 77.19
CA MET A 1 6.71 14.38 76.01
C MET A 1 5.39 14.75 75.30
N ARG A 2 5.47 15.56 74.20
CA ARG A 2 4.27 16.00 73.46
C ARG A 2 4.01 15.01 72.34
N LEU A 3 2.90 14.29 72.41
CA LEU A 3 2.42 13.41 71.37
C LEU A 3 1.91 14.30 70.18
N ALA A 4 2.56 14.19 69.04
CA ALA A 4 2.11 14.82 67.80
C ALA A 4 0.78 14.11 67.37
N ARG A 5 -0.29 14.87 67.36
CA ARG A 5 -1.60 14.44 66.85
C ARG A 5 -1.49 14.34 65.31
N ASN A 6 -1.40 13.15 64.80
CA ASN A 6 -1.47 12.91 63.34
C ASN A 6 -2.92 13.23 62.88
N HIS A 7 -3.11 14.38 62.26
CA HIS A 7 -4.36 14.70 61.57
C HIS A 7 -4.41 13.82 60.32
N ARG A 8 -5.28 12.88 60.31
CA ARG A 8 -5.67 12.19 59.06
C ARG A 8 -6.82 13.01 58.46
N ASP A 9 -6.47 13.90 57.57
CA ASP A 9 -7.47 14.61 56.78
C ASP A 9 -8.10 13.63 55.79
N GLY A 10 -9.37 13.30 55.99
CA GLY A 10 -10.18 12.51 55.09
C GLY A 10 -10.71 13.39 53.97
N PHE A 11 -10.82 12.86 52.74
CA PHE A 11 -11.41 13.56 51.62
C PHE A 11 -12.88 13.94 51.93
N THR A 12 -13.24 15.17 51.59
CA THR A 12 -14.63 15.60 51.74
C THR A 12 -15.48 15.12 50.56
N LEU A 13 -16.77 14.91 50.83
CA LEU A 13 -17.70 14.48 49.78
C LEU A 13 -17.74 15.46 48.61
N ILE A 14 -17.63 16.75 48.89
CA ILE A 14 -17.61 17.80 47.87
C ILE A 14 -16.36 17.76 46.99
N GLU A 15 -15.22 17.39 47.56
CA GLU A 15 -13.96 17.22 46.84
C GLU A 15 -14.04 16.05 45.85
N MET A 16 -14.60 14.93 46.28
CA MET A 16 -14.85 13.77 45.39
C MET A 16 -15.84 14.11 44.26
N MET A 17 -16.90 14.89 44.56
CA MET A 17 -17.82 15.35 43.54
C MET A 17 -17.12 16.29 42.52
N ALA A 18 -16.27 17.20 42.99
CA ALA A 18 -15.51 18.07 42.11
C ALA A 18 -14.54 17.29 41.21
N VAL A 19 -13.84 16.28 41.76
CA VAL A 19 -12.93 15.43 41.00
C VAL A 19 -13.67 14.63 39.93
N VAL A 20 -14.79 14.00 40.29
CA VAL A 20 -15.61 13.24 39.32
C VAL A 20 -16.16 14.17 38.21
N THR A 21 -16.58 15.36 38.55
CA THR A 21 -17.08 16.34 37.56
C THR A 21 -15.96 16.76 36.58
N ILE A 22 -14.76 17.02 37.08
CA ILE A 22 -13.61 17.36 36.25
C ILE A 22 -13.26 16.18 35.32
N PHE A 23 -13.21 14.96 35.84
CA PHE A 23 -12.97 13.77 35.00
C PHE A 23 -14.05 13.55 33.96
N ALA A 24 -15.33 13.76 34.27
CA ALA A 24 -16.42 13.66 33.34
C ALA A 24 -16.32 14.72 32.21
N LEU A 25 -15.95 15.96 32.54
CA LEU A 25 -15.71 17.00 31.57
C LEU A 25 -14.51 16.69 30.66
N LEU A 26 -13.41 16.22 31.24
CA LEU A 26 -12.23 15.80 30.46
C LEU A 26 -12.56 14.62 29.54
N ALA A 27 -13.27 13.61 30.02
CA ALA A 27 -13.72 12.48 29.22
C ALA A 27 -14.63 12.90 28.06
N ALA A 28 -15.59 13.82 28.30
CA ALA A 28 -16.46 14.35 27.27
C ALA A 28 -15.71 15.13 26.19
N PHE A 29 -14.59 15.75 26.53
CA PHE A 29 -13.75 16.47 25.56
C PHE A 29 -12.84 15.55 24.75
N VAL A 30 -12.35 14.46 25.36
CA VAL A 30 -11.41 13.50 24.71
C VAL A 30 -12.15 12.45 23.88
N ALA A 31 -13.34 12.00 24.32
CA ALA A 31 -14.11 10.94 23.65
C ALA A 31 -14.33 11.17 22.13
N PRO A 32 -14.72 12.38 21.64
CA PRO A 32 -14.90 12.59 20.21
C PRO A 32 -13.61 12.56 19.40
N GLN A 33 -12.44 12.77 20.04
CA GLN A 33 -11.16 12.77 19.31
C GLN A 33 -10.66 11.34 19.03
N VAL A 34 -10.99 10.38 19.86
CA VAL A 34 -10.60 8.97 19.67
C VAL A 34 -11.32 8.35 18.46
N GLY A 35 -12.58 8.73 18.20
CA GLY A 35 -13.34 8.26 17.05
C GLY A 35 -12.83 8.77 15.68
N SER A 36 -12.05 9.84 15.65
CA SER A 36 -11.54 10.43 14.39
C SER A 36 -10.24 9.77 13.89
N VAL A 37 -9.54 9.02 14.73
CA VAL A 37 -8.24 8.42 14.39
C VAL A 37 -8.38 7.32 13.33
N GLY A 38 -9.36 6.44 13.44
CA GLY A 38 -9.57 5.35 12.50
C GLY A 38 -9.90 5.83 11.08
N GLY A 39 -10.76 6.87 10.93
CA GLY A 39 -11.08 7.43 9.62
C GLY A 39 -9.90 8.11 8.94
N ARG A 40 -8.96 8.66 9.73
CA ARG A 40 -7.71 9.21 9.19
C ARG A 40 -6.80 8.09 8.66
N ASN A 41 -6.66 6.99 9.39
CA ASN A 41 -5.84 5.85 8.99
C ASN A 41 -6.40 5.22 7.71
N LEU A 42 -7.71 5.01 7.64
CA LEU A 42 -8.39 4.47 6.45
C LEU A 42 -8.06 5.32 5.20
N ARG A 43 -8.18 6.63 5.31
CA ARG A 43 -7.90 7.56 4.23
C ARG A 43 -6.42 7.57 3.85
N LEU A 44 -5.50 7.58 4.83
CA LEU A 44 -4.06 7.55 4.56
C LEU A 44 -3.64 6.27 3.82
N ARG A 45 -4.22 5.12 4.15
CA ARG A 45 -3.94 3.86 3.44
C ARG A 45 -4.48 3.88 2.02
N ALA A 46 -5.67 4.43 1.80
CA ALA A 46 -6.20 4.59 0.46
C ALA A 46 -5.37 5.58 -0.38
N GLU A 47 -4.89 6.68 0.21
CA GLU A 47 -4.00 7.64 -0.46
C GLU A 47 -2.64 7.00 -0.81
N ASP A 48 -2.04 6.16 0.06
CA ASP A 48 -0.79 5.44 -0.24
C ASP A 48 -1.00 4.43 -1.39
N LEU A 49 -2.07 3.65 -1.35
CA LEU A 49 -2.39 2.74 -2.46
C LEU A 49 -2.63 3.52 -3.76
N GLY A 50 -3.37 4.63 -3.70
CA GLY A 50 -3.62 5.51 -4.84
C GLY A 50 -2.33 6.07 -5.45
N ALA A 51 -1.38 6.49 -4.61
CA ALA A 51 -0.07 6.95 -5.07
C ALA A 51 0.72 5.84 -5.78
N ARG A 52 0.63 4.59 -5.32
CA ARG A 52 1.29 3.46 -5.98
C ARG A 52 0.61 3.07 -7.30
N ILE A 53 -0.71 3.18 -7.37
CA ILE A 53 -1.46 3.01 -8.62
C ILE A 53 -1.02 4.05 -9.66
N GLN A 54 -0.92 5.30 -9.25
CA GLN A 54 -0.45 6.36 -10.14
C GLN A 54 1.00 6.14 -10.58
N LEU A 55 1.87 5.72 -9.67
CA LEU A 55 3.24 5.38 -9.98
C LEU A 55 3.35 4.21 -10.97
N ALA A 56 2.48 3.18 -10.86
CA ALA A 56 2.43 2.08 -11.84
C ALA A 56 2.08 2.61 -13.24
N ARG A 57 1.06 3.47 -13.34
CA ARG A 57 0.66 4.12 -14.58
C ARG A 57 1.79 4.95 -15.21
N GLU A 58 2.41 5.83 -14.42
CA GLU A 58 3.52 6.66 -14.90
C GLU A 58 4.70 5.82 -15.38
N ARG A 59 5.04 4.76 -14.64
CA ARG A 59 6.12 3.85 -15.03
C ARG A 59 5.82 3.07 -16.28
N SER A 60 4.57 2.65 -16.53
CA SER A 60 4.21 1.95 -17.75
C SER A 60 4.47 2.82 -18.99
N VAL A 61 4.13 4.11 -18.91
CA VAL A 61 4.40 5.08 -19.98
C VAL A 61 5.90 5.36 -20.14
N LEU A 62 6.61 5.59 -19.03
CA LEU A 62 8.04 5.93 -19.05
C LEU A 62 8.93 4.79 -19.53
N THR A 63 8.62 3.57 -19.19
CA THR A 63 9.46 2.39 -19.51
C THR A 63 9.05 1.69 -20.81
N GLY A 64 7.85 1.99 -21.32
CA GLY A 64 7.27 1.29 -22.47
C GLY A 64 7.00 -0.20 -22.18
N ALA A 65 6.81 -0.57 -20.93
CA ALA A 65 6.46 -1.91 -20.49
C ALA A 65 5.24 -1.87 -19.58
N PRO A 66 4.28 -2.80 -19.71
CA PRO A 66 3.13 -2.85 -18.81
C PRO A 66 3.57 -2.99 -17.34
N HIS A 67 2.90 -2.26 -16.45
CA HIS A 67 3.08 -2.35 -15.01
C HIS A 67 1.75 -2.70 -14.37
N ARG A 68 1.78 -3.36 -13.21
CA ARG A 68 0.58 -3.60 -12.41
C ARG A 68 0.84 -3.39 -10.93
N LEU A 69 -0.20 -3.03 -10.23
CA LEU A 69 -0.27 -3.20 -8.79
C LEU A 69 -0.90 -4.55 -8.50
N LEU A 70 -0.13 -5.48 -7.94
CA LEU A 70 -0.64 -6.75 -7.43
C LEU A 70 -1.11 -6.54 -5.99
N ILE A 71 -2.35 -6.95 -5.69
CA ILE A 71 -2.97 -6.84 -4.37
C ILE A 71 -3.30 -8.27 -3.91
N ASP A 72 -2.75 -8.66 -2.77
CA ASP A 72 -3.07 -9.89 -2.05
C ASP A 72 -4.21 -9.58 -1.06
N LEU A 73 -5.42 -10.04 -1.38
CA LEU A 73 -6.62 -9.78 -0.58
C LEU A 73 -6.64 -10.59 0.71
N GLU A 74 -5.98 -11.75 0.75
CA GLU A 74 -5.92 -12.59 1.94
C GLU A 74 -4.91 -12.06 2.97
N GLY A 75 -3.73 -11.65 2.50
CA GLY A 75 -2.69 -11.09 3.35
C GLY A 75 -2.85 -9.60 3.61
N GLY A 76 -3.64 -8.88 2.81
CA GLY A 76 -3.79 -7.43 2.91
C GLY A 76 -2.55 -6.65 2.46
N GLY A 77 -1.76 -7.23 1.57
CA GLY A 77 -0.54 -6.64 1.04
C GLY A 77 -0.65 -6.24 -0.43
N TYR A 78 0.22 -5.36 -0.87
CA TYR A 78 0.30 -4.98 -2.28
C TYR A 78 1.73 -4.65 -2.68
N ARG A 79 2.07 -4.86 -3.99
CA ARG A 79 3.36 -4.55 -4.58
C ARG A 79 3.24 -4.17 -6.05
N LEU A 80 4.27 -3.51 -6.57
CA LEU A 80 4.38 -3.19 -7.98
C LEU A 80 5.14 -4.27 -8.74
N GLU A 81 4.61 -4.63 -9.91
CA GLU A 81 5.20 -5.57 -10.85
C GLU A 81 5.25 -4.99 -12.26
N TRP A 82 6.12 -5.52 -13.10
CA TRP A 82 6.24 -5.15 -14.51
C TRP A 82 6.28 -6.38 -15.41
N TRP A 83 5.79 -6.23 -16.63
CA TRP A 83 5.72 -7.31 -17.62
C TRP A 83 6.93 -7.30 -18.52
N VAL A 84 7.91 -8.12 -18.23
CA VAL A 84 9.20 -8.19 -18.94
C VAL A 84 9.64 -9.63 -19.12
N ASP A 85 10.64 -9.84 -19.99
CA ASP A 85 11.30 -11.13 -20.10
C ASP A 85 12.25 -11.38 -18.90
N ASP A 86 12.51 -12.66 -18.63
CA ASP A 86 13.37 -13.09 -17.51
C ASP A 86 14.79 -12.52 -17.61
N ALA A 87 15.29 -12.35 -18.85
CA ALA A 87 16.61 -11.74 -19.08
C ALA A 87 16.62 -10.30 -18.58
N ARG A 88 15.60 -9.50 -18.93
CA ARG A 88 15.49 -8.10 -18.49
C ARG A 88 15.21 -7.98 -17.00
N ALA A 89 14.50 -8.94 -16.41
CA ALA A 89 14.27 -9.02 -14.97
C ALA A 89 15.58 -9.37 -14.22
N GLY A 90 16.41 -10.25 -14.79
CA GLY A 90 17.69 -10.71 -14.22
C GLY A 90 18.88 -9.79 -14.48
N ASP A 91 18.97 -9.16 -15.68
CA ASP A 91 20.13 -8.35 -16.11
C ASP A 91 20.47 -7.17 -15.23
N ALA A 92 19.58 -6.78 -14.35
CA ALA A 92 19.89 -5.70 -13.44
C ALA A 92 20.63 -6.13 -12.17
N GLU A 93 20.65 -7.43 -11.82
CA GLU A 93 21.61 -7.96 -10.85
C GLU A 93 22.99 -8.17 -11.52
N ALA A 94 22.99 -8.60 -12.78
CA ALA A 94 24.21 -8.76 -13.56
C ALA A 94 24.88 -7.42 -13.94
N SER A 95 24.10 -6.38 -14.22
CA SER A 95 24.64 -5.06 -14.59
C SER A 95 25.33 -4.32 -13.44
N ALA A 96 25.01 -4.65 -12.19
CA ALA A 96 25.76 -4.14 -11.03
C ALA A 96 27.07 -4.90 -10.79
N ALA A 97 27.19 -6.14 -11.28
CA ALA A 97 28.38 -6.99 -11.17
C ALA A 97 29.31 -6.95 -12.40
N ALA A 98 28.81 -6.45 -13.54
CA ALA A 98 29.51 -6.46 -14.82
C ALA A 98 30.07 -5.08 -15.21
N ALA A 99 30.61 -4.31 -14.27
CA ALA A 99 31.32 -3.07 -14.56
C ALA A 99 32.84 -3.29 -14.69
N GLU A 100 33.26 -4.38 -15.35
CA GLU A 100 34.61 -4.50 -15.86
C GLU A 100 34.55 -4.91 -17.34
N PRO A 101 34.98 -4.06 -18.29
CA PRO A 101 35.13 -4.49 -19.65
C PRO A 101 36.38 -5.36 -19.73
N ALA A 102 36.23 -6.67 -19.69
CA ALA A 102 37.27 -7.58 -20.11
C ALA A 102 37.43 -7.48 -21.62
N TYR A 103 38.33 -6.62 -22.08
CA TYR A 103 38.84 -6.66 -23.44
C TYR A 103 39.80 -7.84 -23.54
N ASP A 104 39.28 -9.02 -23.86
CA ASP A 104 40.10 -10.09 -24.35
C ASP A 104 40.33 -9.91 -25.85
N VAL A 105 41.51 -9.45 -26.25
CA VAL A 105 41.96 -9.25 -27.63
C VAL A 105 42.58 -10.52 -28.21
N SER A 106 42.27 -11.70 -27.76
CA SER A 106 42.78 -12.96 -28.31
C SER A 106 41.71 -13.68 -29.12
N GLY A 107 41.68 -13.35 -30.41
CA GLY A 107 41.34 -14.25 -31.47
C GLY A 107 39.88 -14.64 -31.67
N PHE A 108 39.36 -14.23 -32.84
CA PHE A 108 38.21 -14.82 -33.56
C PHE A 108 37.13 -15.45 -32.69
N ALA A 109 36.27 -14.62 -32.16
CA ALA A 109 35.01 -15.09 -31.60
C ALA A 109 34.21 -15.77 -32.73
N LEU A 110 34.10 -17.08 -32.66
CA LEU A 110 33.10 -17.82 -33.39
C LEU A 110 31.76 -17.24 -32.92
N VAL A 111 31.13 -16.45 -33.80
CA VAL A 111 29.76 -15.96 -33.57
C VAL A 111 28.89 -17.21 -33.40
N SER A 112 28.62 -17.58 -32.17
CA SER A 112 27.67 -18.64 -31.87
C SER A 112 26.28 -18.11 -32.28
N MET A 113 25.84 -18.51 -33.46
CA MET A 113 24.47 -18.27 -33.94
C MET A 113 23.52 -19.20 -33.21
N SER A 114 23.38 -19.02 -31.89
CA SER A 114 22.32 -19.65 -31.14
C SER A 114 21.02 -19.00 -31.61
N ALA A 115 20.04 -19.80 -32.01
CA ALA A 115 18.71 -19.29 -32.32
C ALA A 115 18.22 -18.42 -31.16
N PRO A 116 17.64 -17.23 -31.42
CA PRO A 116 17.12 -16.38 -30.37
C PRO A 116 16.14 -17.20 -29.52
N ARG A 117 16.50 -17.39 -28.25
CA ARG A 117 15.57 -17.98 -27.31
C ARG A 117 14.36 -17.07 -27.26
N ARG A 118 13.16 -17.62 -27.53
CA ARG A 118 11.91 -16.90 -27.20
C ARG A 118 11.94 -16.69 -25.70
N SER A 119 12.27 -15.50 -25.28
CA SER A 119 12.09 -15.09 -23.89
C SER A 119 10.58 -14.96 -23.65
N GLU A 120 10.06 -15.80 -22.80
CA GLU A 120 8.68 -15.67 -22.33
C GLU A 120 8.64 -14.44 -21.41
N ARG A 121 7.66 -13.57 -21.64
CA ARG A 121 7.43 -12.45 -20.73
C ARG A 121 6.54 -12.90 -19.60
N SER A 122 6.82 -12.44 -18.43
CA SER A 122 6.05 -12.70 -17.23
C SER A 122 6.04 -11.48 -16.30
N TRP A 123 5.20 -11.53 -15.29
CA TRP A 123 5.15 -10.50 -14.26
C TRP A 123 6.29 -10.71 -13.26
N HIS A 124 7.10 -9.68 -13.05
CA HIS A 124 8.19 -9.68 -12.08
C HIS A 124 8.02 -8.52 -11.11
N PRO A 125 8.33 -8.69 -9.83
CA PRO A 125 8.37 -7.60 -8.88
C PRO A 125 9.33 -6.49 -9.32
N LEU A 126 8.94 -5.24 -9.12
CA LEU A 126 9.86 -4.12 -9.28
C LEU A 126 11.00 -4.21 -8.26
N ARG A 127 12.12 -3.58 -8.58
CA ARG A 127 13.28 -3.57 -7.67
C ARG A 127 13.09 -2.63 -6.51
N GLY A 128 13.77 -2.94 -5.41
CA GLY A 128 13.77 -2.15 -4.19
C GLY A 128 12.45 -2.25 -3.44
N GLU A 129 12.10 -1.20 -2.73
CA GLU A 129 10.92 -1.15 -1.86
C GLU A 129 9.59 -1.30 -2.61
N LEU A 130 9.53 -0.86 -3.87
CA LEU A 130 8.30 -0.90 -4.67
C LEU A 130 7.86 -2.32 -5.06
N GLY A 131 8.82 -3.24 -5.20
CA GLY A 131 8.53 -4.64 -5.51
C GLY A 131 8.37 -5.53 -4.28
N ARG A 132 8.58 -5.00 -3.08
CA ARG A 132 8.26 -5.69 -1.83
C ARG A 132 6.80 -5.48 -1.49
N PHE A 133 6.20 -6.46 -0.82
CA PHE A 133 4.87 -6.28 -0.29
C PHE A 133 4.86 -5.20 0.79
N SER A 134 3.95 -4.24 0.63
CA SER A 134 3.56 -3.27 1.65
C SER A 134 2.24 -3.75 2.23
N TRP A 135 2.17 -3.90 3.54
CA TRP A 135 1.00 -4.46 4.22
C TRP A 135 0.09 -3.35 4.75
N THR A 136 -1.21 -3.62 4.73
CA THR A 136 -2.16 -2.76 5.45
C THR A 136 -2.06 -3.10 6.94
N GLU A 137 -1.61 -2.14 7.74
CA GLU A 137 -1.52 -2.24 9.19
C GLU A 137 -2.57 -1.32 9.84
N ASP A 138 -2.65 -1.33 11.17
CA ASP A 138 -3.45 -0.38 11.95
C ASP A 138 -4.98 -0.51 11.81
N GLY A 139 -5.52 -1.74 11.76
CA GLY A 139 -6.96 -1.98 11.79
C GLY A 139 -7.68 -1.61 10.47
N VAL A 140 -6.93 -1.44 9.38
CA VAL A 140 -7.47 -1.23 8.02
C VAL A 140 -7.25 -2.49 7.19
N ARG A 141 -8.29 -2.95 6.52
CA ARG A 141 -8.21 -4.08 5.59
C ARG A 141 -8.72 -3.71 4.21
N ILE A 142 -8.24 -4.40 3.20
CA ILE A 142 -8.84 -4.36 1.86
C ILE A 142 -10.01 -5.34 1.87
N ALA A 143 -11.22 -4.81 1.76
CA ALA A 143 -12.45 -5.61 1.82
C ALA A 143 -12.69 -6.40 0.54
N GLY A 144 -12.28 -5.86 -0.60
CA GLY A 144 -12.44 -6.47 -1.90
C GLY A 144 -12.14 -5.48 -3.03
N ILE A 145 -12.18 -6.01 -4.24
CA ILE A 145 -11.96 -5.24 -5.47
C ILE A 145 -13.08 -5.52 -6.45
N GLU A 146 -13.67 -4.47 -6.99
CA GLU A 146 -14.60 -4.53 -8.11
C GLU A 146 -13.84 -4.28 -9.43
N THR A 147 -13.93 -5.22 -10.37
CA THR A 147 -13.34 -5.11 -11.70
C THR A 147 -14.35 -5.54 -12.75
N ALA A 148 -14.58 -4.72 -13.78
CA ALA A 148 -15.51 -5.02 -14.88
C ALA A 148 -16.91 -5.51 -14.42
N GLY A 149 -17.33 -5.16 -13.19
CA GLY A 149 -18.62 -5.57 -12.60
C GLY A 149 -18.56 -6.84 -11.76
N ASP A 150 -17.42 -7.49 -11.65
CA ASP A 150 -17.20 -8.63 -10.76
C ASP A 150 -16.59 -8.19 -9.43
N TRP A 151 -17.14 -8.69 -8.32
CA TRP A 151 -16.63 -8.47 -6.99
C TRP A 151 -15.71 -9.62 -6.55
N ILE A 152 -14.47 -9.30 -6.15
CA ILE A 152 -13.43 -10.26 -5.75
C ILE A 152 -13.03 -9.97 -4.31
N GLU A 153 -13.12 -10.96 -3.42
CA GLU A 153 -12.80 -10.83 -1.99
C GLU A 153 -11.55 -11.62 -1.57
N THR A 154 -11.09 -12.56 -2.39
CA THR A 154 -9.99 -13.46 -2.03
C THR A 154 -9.02 -13.65 -3.18
N GLY A 155 -7.78 -14.02 -2.84
CA GLY A 155 -6.72 -14.26 -3.80
C GLY A 155 -6.00 -13.00 -4.27
N ASP A 156 -5.23 -13.15 -5.32
CA ASP A 156 -4.40 -12.09 -5.89
C ASP A 156 -5.12 -11.36 -7.03
N VAL A 157 -5.23 -10.06 -6.96
CA VAL A 157 -5.82 -9.22 -8.01
C VAL A 157 -4.79 -8.22 -8.52
N GLY A 158 -4.63 -8.13 -9.85
CA GLY A 158 -3.70 -7.20 -10.49
C GLY A 158 -4.43 -6.07 -11.21
N ILE A 159 -4.20 -4.82 -10.83
CA ILE A 159 -4.61 -3.64 -11.59
C ILE A 159 -3.47 -3.30 -12.55
N ALA A 160 -3.65 -3.63 -13.83
CA ALA A 160 -2.62 -3.51 -14.85
C ALA A 160 -2.79 -2.22 -15.68
N PHE A 161 -1.68 -1.61 -16.04
CA PHE A 161 -1.56 -0.44 -16.90
C PHE A 161 -0.77 -0.81 -18.15
N ASP A 162 -1.34 -0.54 -19.30
CA ASP A 162 -0.66 -0.69 -20.58
C ASP A 162 0.42 0.39 -20.78
N THR A 163 1.22 0.23 -21.82
CA THR A 163 2.35 1.12 -22.15
C THR A 163 1.95 2.56 -22.45
N ASP A 164 0.69 2.82 -22.73
CA ASP A 164 0.08 4.14 -22.91
C ASP A 164 -0.55 4.70 -21.61
N GLY A 165 -0.48 3.94 -20.50
CA GLY A 165 -1.05 4.32 -19.21
C GLY A 165 -2.54 4.01 -19.06
N THR A 166 -3.17 3.36 -20.05
CA THR A 166 -4.57 2.93 -19.92
C THR A 166 -4.69 1.71 -19.01
N THR A 167 -5.86 1.54 -18.41
CA THR A 167 -6.21 0.42 -17.53
C THR A 167 -7.69 0.09 -17.65
N ASP A 168 -8.09 -1.09 -17.24
CA ASP A 168 -9.50 -1.39 -17.02
C ASP A 168 -10.01 -0.67 -15.76
N PRO A 169 -11.29 -0.27 -15.72
CA PRO A 169 -11.87 0.34 -14.54
C PRO A 169 -11.85 -0.64 -13.36
N ALA A 170 -11.42 -0.16 -12.21
CA ALA A 170 -11.41 -0.94 -10.98
C ALA A 170 -11.77 -0.06 -9.77
N ALA A 171 -12.32 -0.66 -8.73
CA ALA A 171 -12.52 0.01 -7.46
C ALA A 171 -12.02 -0.88 -6.31
N VAL A 172 -11.17 -0.32 -5.45
CA VAL A 172 -10.65 -0.99 -4.26
C VAL A 172 -11.43 -0.48 -3.04
N PHE A 173 -11.91 -1.40 -2.23
CA PHE A 173 -12.69 -1.08 -1.04
C PHE A 173 -11.87 -1.37 0.21
N PHE A 174 -11.85 -0.40 1.10
CA PHE A 174 -11.18 -0.49 2.38
C PHE A 174 -12.20 -0.43 3.50
N ASP A 175 -12.06 -1.28 4.51
CA ASP A 175 -12.84 -1.27 5.74
C ASP A 175 -11.93 -1.02 6.94
N ASP A 176 -12.47 -0.37 7.97
CA ASP A 176 -11.83 -0.28 9.28
C ASP A 176 -12.61 -1.07 10.35
N GLU A 177 -12.06 -1.13 11.57
CA GLU A 177 -12.67 -1.82 12.72
C GLU A 177 -14.02 -1.22 13.15
N ASN A 178 -14.37 -0.01 12.69
CA ASN A 178 -15.63 0.66 13.01
C ASN A 178 -16.66 0.56 11.87
N GLU A 179 -16.49 -0.41 10.96
CA GLU A 179 -17.39 -0.64 9.82
C GLU A 179 -17.48 0.55 8.84
N ARG A 180 -16.50 1.46 8.90
CA ARG A 180 -16.43 2.55 7.90
C ARG A 180 -15.79 2.00 6.65
N ARG A 181 -16.41 2.32 5.51
CA ARG A 181 -15.96 1.90 4.20
C ARG A 181 -15.50 3.08 3.36
N LEU A 182 -14.43 2.86 2.61
CA LEU A 182 -13.88 3.83 1.68
C LEU A 182 -13.65 3.15 0.34
N ARG A 183 -14.09 3.80 -0.73
CA ARG A 183 -13.91 3.36 -2.12
C ARG A 183 -12.82 4.18 -2.79
N LEU A 184 -11.85 3.50 -3.38
CA LEU A 184 -10.82 4.07 -4.23
C LEU A 184 -11.08 3.61 -5.67
N SER A 185 -11.52 4.50 -6.53
CA SER A 185 -11.84 4.22 -7.93
C SER A 185 -10.66 4.54 -8.85
N VAL A 186 -10.31 3.58 -9.70
CA VAL A 186 -9.29 3.70 -10.74
C VAL A 186 -10.00 3.83 -12.08
N LEU A 187 -9.81 4.95 -12.74
CA LEU A 187 -10.46 5.24 -14.02
C LEU A 187 -9.49 4.99 -15.19
N PRO A 188 -9.99 4.49 -16.33
CA PRO A 188 -9.15 4.09 -17.48
C PRO A 188 -8.25 5.21 -18.01
N LEU A 189 -8.77 6.43 -18.09
CA LEU A 189 -8.10 7.57 -18.73
C LEU A 189 -7.87 8.77 -17.80
N ALA A 190 -8.20 8.66 -16.50
CA ALA A 190 -7.98 9.77 -15.57
C ALA A 190 -6.57 9.78 -15.02
N ASP A 191 -5.99 10.97 -14.89
CA ASP A 191 -4.63 11.16 -14.34
C ASP A 191 -4.55 10.94 -12.81
N GLY A 192 -5.56 10.34 -12.22
CA GLY A 192 -5.60 10.13 -10.77
C GLY A 192 -6.59 9.05 -10.36
N VAL A 193 -6.65 8.83 -9.06
CA VAL A 193 -7.64 7.98 -8.40
C VAL A 193 -8.65 8.86 -7.68
N LEU A 194 -9.90 8.40 -7.62
CA LEU A 194 -10.97 9.05 -6.87
C LEU A 194 -11.18 8.30 -5.56
N ILE A 195 -11.16 9.03 -4.43
CA ILE A 195 -11.36 8.46 -3.10
C ILE A 195 -12.65 9.02 -2.50
N GLU A 196 -13.60 8.16 -2.23
CA GLU A 196 -14.92 8.50 -1.72
C GLU A 196 -15.25 7.67 -0.47
N ASN A 197 -15.99 8.28 0.47
CA ASN A 197 -16.56 7.52 1.57
C ASN A 197 -17.83 6.83 1.06
N GLU A 198 -17.96 5.55 1.36
CA GLU A 198 -19.21 4.81 1.12
C GLU A 198 -20.07 4.91 2.41
N GLU A 199 -21.23 5.54 2.30
CA GLU A 199 -22.20 5.68 3.40
C GLU A 199 -23.06 4.42 3.57
#